data_bf8f0e766464e48661bf9d555068e83d
#
_entry.id   bf8f0e766464e48661bf9d555068e83d
#
_cell.length_a   1.000
_cell.length_b   1.000
_cell.length_c   1.000
_cell.angle_alpha   90.00
_cell.angle_beta   90.00
_cell.angle_gamma   90.00
#
_symmetry.space_group_name_H-M   'P 1'
#
loop_
_entity.id
_entity.type
_entity.pdbx_description
1 polymer ?
#
loop_
_entity_poly.entity_id
_entity_poly.type
_entity_poly.pdbx_seq_one_letter_code
_entity_poly.pdbx_strand_id
1 'polypeptide(L)'
;MTRRYDVDWGTQRLTLAETGAIVDENTTVTNWSVGDPMPPVPECIGTAAHAWWSCEDVEAAWSALRVHTTDVPAAGGLLTDDAGRLLCIHRIGHWDLPKGKLEAGEALEEAAAREVQEECGVPLPEVLSPFATTYHVYGPDEGLMKVTHWYRMAFPEGVQCGALVPQTEEGITEVRWAAPEEIEQLEPQAFGNIARLMAAWRASR
;
A
#
# COMPACT_ATOMS: atom_id res chain seq x y z
N MET A 1 -4.95 -19.89 -0.61
CA MET A 1 -4.74 -18.65 -1.39
C MET A 1 -3.40 -18.78 -2.08
N THR A 2 -3.35 -18.57 -3.39
CA THR A 2 -2.10 -18.58 -4.17
C THR A 2 -1.25 -17.39 -3.70
N ARG A 3 -0.01 -17.63 -3.32
CA ARG A 3 0.91 -16.58 -2.86
C ARG A 3 1.28 -15.67 -4.00
N ARG A 4 1.29 -14.34 -3.76
CA ARG A 4 1.71 -13.37 -4.76
C ARG A 4 2.27 -12.12 -4.11
N TYR A 5 3.15 -11.43 -4.84
CA TYR A 5 3.71 -10.13 -4.48
C TYR A 5 3.42 -9.12 -5.59
N ASP A 6 2.77 -8.02 -5.26
CA ASP A 6 2.55 -6.89 -6.17
C ASP A 6 3.49 -5.76 -5.76
N VAL A 7 4.38 -5.34 -6.66
CA VAL A 7 5.36 -4.27 -6.47
C VAL A 7 5.04 -3.14 -7.43
N ASP A 8 4.78 -1.97 -6.89
CA ASP A 8 4.48 -0.78 -7.68
C ASP A 8 5.76 0.03 -7.95
N TRP A 9 5.84 0.60 -9.14
CA TRP A 9 6.89 1.52 -9.59
C TRP A 9 6.25 2.62 -10.44
N GLY A 10 6.15 3.85 -9.89
CA GLY A 10 5.37 4.92 -10.49
C GLY A 10 3.92 4.51 -10.74
N THR A 11 3.49 4.51 -11.99
CA THR A 11 2.16 4.06 -12.43
C THR A 11 2.13 2.60 -12.88
N GLN A 12 3.28 1.93 -12.85
CA GLN A 12 3.45 0.55 -13.33
C GLN A 12 3.45 -0.43 -12.17
N ARG A 13 3.23 -1.71 -12.49
CA ARG A 13 3.20 -2.79 -11.50
C ARG A 13 3.91 -4.04 -12.00
N LEU A 14 4.70 -4.66 -11.12
CA LEU A 14 5.20 -6.03 -11.24
C LEU A 14 4.38 -6.94 -10.31
N THR A 15 3.88 -8.05 -10.82
CA THR A 15 3.31 -9.13 -10.01
C THR A 15 4.19 -10.38 -10.13
N LEU A 16 4.65 -10.90 -9.00
CA LEU A 16 5.22 -12.25 -8.88
C LEU A 16 4.14 -13.17 -8.32
N ALA A 17 3.82 -14.26 -9.00
CA ALA A 17 2.79 -15.19 -8.56
C ALA A 17 3.15 -16.64 -8.92
N GLU A 18 2.60 -17.59 -8.16
CA GLU A 18 2.76 -19.01 -8.44
C GLU A 18 2.21 -19.37 -9.82
N THR A 19 2.87 -20.34 -10.49
CA THR A 19 2.43 -20.86 -11.78
C THR A 19 0.99 -21.36 -11.71
N GLY A 20 0.19 -20.95 -12.69
CA GLY A 20 -1.25 -21.29 -12.74
C GLY A 20 -2.17 -20.28 -12.07
N ALA A 21 -1.63 -19.20 -11.48
CA ALA A 21 -2.46 -18.08 -11.02
C ALA A 21 -3.19 -17.40 -12.20
N ILE A 22 -4.38 -16.86 -11.91
CA ILE A 22 -5.21 -16.18 -12.92
C ILE A 22 -4.57 -14.85 -13.30
N VAL A 23 -4.35 -14.63 -14.58
CA VAL A 23 -3.75 -13.43 -15.17
C VAL A 23 -4.82 -12.65 -15.94
N ASP A 24 -4.80 -11.33 -15.85
CA ASP A 24 -5.69 -10.46 -16.65
C ASP A 24 -5.33 -10.58 -18.16
N GLU A 25 -6.33 -10.55 -19.03
CA GLU A 25 -6.20 -10.86 -20.49
C GLU A 25 -5.18 -9.98 -21.24
N ASN A 26 -4.85 -8.80 -20.73
CA ASN A 26 -3.93 -7.83 -21.37
C ASN A 26 -2.56 -7.74 -20.68
N THR A 27 -2.16 -8.74 -19.91
CA THR A 27 -0.92 -8.71 -19.14
C THR A 27 0.17 -9.53 -19.82
N THR A 28 1.36 -8.95 -19.99
CA THR A 28 2.54 -9.69 -20.45
C THR A 28 3.00 -10.64 -19.35
N VAL A 29 3.07 -11.94 -19.69
CA VAL A 29 3.51 -12.98 -18.76
C VAL A 29 4.93 -13.42 -19.08
N THR A 30 5.81 -13.37 -18.09
CA THR A 30 7.16 -13.94 -18.10
C THR A 30 7.20 -15.15 -17.18
N ASN A 31 7.78 -16.26 -17.61
CA ASN A 31 8.03 -17.40 -16.73
C ASN A 31 9.41 -17.26 -16.09
N TRP A 32 9.48 -17.52 -14.80
CA TRP A 32 10.72 -17.50 -14.02
C TRP A 32 10.89 -18.81 -13.25
N SER A 33 12.07 -19.39 -13.31
CA SER A 33 12.46 -20.60 -12.56
C SER A 33 13.65 -20.31 -11.65
N VAL A 34 13.82 -21.13 -10.63
CA VAL A 34 14.93 -20.98 -9.67
C VAL A 34 16.27 -21.10 -10.39
N GLY A 35 17.11 -20.06 -10.26
CA GLY A 35 18.40 -19.95 -10.93
C GLY A 35 18.38 -19.05 -12.18
N ASP A 36 17.21 -18.64 -12.65
CA ASP A 36 17.13 -17.61 -13.69
C ASP A 36 17.56 -16.24 -13.15
N PRO A 37 18.12 -15.35 -13.98
CA PRO A 37 18.39 -13.99 -13.59
C PRO A 37 17.10 -13.27 -13.15
N MET A 38 17.18 -12.53 -12.05
CA MET A 38 16.10 -11.63 -11.61
C MET A 38 16.64 -10.20 -11.71
N PRO A 39 16.23 -9.41 -12.72
CA PRO A 39 16.64 -8.02 -12.83
C PRO A 39 15.94 -7.12 -11.82
N PRO A 40 16.38 -5.86 -11.64
CA PRO A 40 15.66 -4.86 -10.85
C PRO A 40 14.22 -4.64 -11.34
N VAL A 41 13.34 -4.16 -10.47
CA VAL A 41 11.90 -3.97 -10.76
C VAL A 41 11.63 -3.20 -12.06
N PRO A 42 12.29 -2.07 -12.36
CA PRO A 42 12.06 -1.36 -13.63
C PRO A 42 12.33 -2.22 -14.87
N GLU A 43 13.40 -3.03 -14.83
CA GLU A 43 13.75 -3.92 -15.94
C GLU A 43 12.78 -5.10 -16.05
N CYS A 44 12.29 -5.64 -14.93
CA CYS A 44 11.24 -6.66 -14.90
C CYS A 44 9.94 -6.19 -15.57
N ILE A 45 9.59 -4.91 -15.41
CA ILE A 45 8.38 -4.31 -15.96
C ILE A 45 8.59 -3.85 -17.41
N GLY A 46 9.76 -3.30 -17.73
CA GLY A 46 10.04 -2.70 -19.02
C GLY A 46 9.06 -1.58 -19.36
N THR A 47 8.40 -1.67 -20.51
CA THR A 47 7.40 -0.67 -20.97
C THR A 47 5.95 -1.03 -20.64
N ALA A 48 5.72 -2.16 -19.96
CA ALA A 48 4.37 -2.62 -19.64
C ALA A 48 3.75 -1.78 -18.52
N ALA A 49 2.45 -1.52 -18.58
CA ALA A 49 1.72 -0.96 -17.43
C ALA A 49 1.63 -1.98 -16.28
N HIS A 50 1.55 -3.26 -16.62
CA HIS A 50 1.55 -4.36 -15.68
C HIS A 50 2.34 -5.54 -16.26
N ALA A 51 3.41 -5.94 -15.58
CA ALA A 51 4.17 -7.14 -15.88
C ALA A 51 3.81 -8.26 -14.88
N TRP A 52 3.64 -9.47 -15.38
CA TRP A 52 3.33 -10.64 -14.58
C TRP A 52 4.42 -11.69 -14.75
N TRP A 53 5.02 -12.08 -13.64
CA TRP A 53 6.01 -13.14 -13.61
C TRP A 53 5.43 -14.38 -12.94
N SER A 54 5.24 -15.43 -13.76
CA SER A 54 4.77 -16.74 -13.32
C SER A 54 5.96 -17.54 -12.78
N CYS A 55 5.96 -17.81 -11.48
CA CYS A 55 7.10 -18.37 -10.76
C CYS A 55 6.77 -19.79 -10.27
N GLU A 56 7.67 -20.74 -10.48
CA GLU A 56 7.58 -22.08 -9.88
C GLU A 56 7.70 -22.03 -8.36
N ASP A 57 8.57 -21.13 -7.85
CA ASP A 57 8.76 -20.80 -6.45
C ASP A 57 8.71 -19.28 -6.29
N VAL A 58 7.57 -18.78 -5.85
CA VAL A 58 7.34 -17.34 -5.69
C VAL A 58 8.18 -16.74 -4.55
N GLU A 59 8.52 -17.51 -3.53
CA GLU A 59 9.37 -17.05 -2.41
C GLU A 59 10.83 -16.92 -2.85
N ALA A 60 11.32 -17.85 -3.66
CA ALA A 60 12.64 -17.75 -4.27
C ALA A 60 12.72 -16.54 -5.22
N ALA A 61 11.69 -16.33 -6.06
CA ALA A 61 11.59 -15.16 -6.93
C ALA A 61 11.56 -13.85 -6.14
N TRP A 62 10.76 -13.80 -5.09
CA TRP A 62 10.70 -12.65 -4.17
C TRP A 62 12.05 -12.36 -3.53
N SER A 63 12.72 -13.39 -3.03
CA SER A 63 14.06 -13.26 -2.43
C SER A 63 15.10 -12.78 -3.45
N ALA A 64 15.05 -13.28 -4.68
CA ALA A 64 15.94 -12.84 -5.76
C ALA A 64 15.70 -11.37 -6.15
N LEU A 65 14.43 -10.92 -6.21
CA LEU A 65 14.09 -9.52 -6.47
C LEU A 65 14.62 -8.59 -5.37
N ARG A 66 14.51 -9.02 -4.11
CA ARG A 66 14.88 -8.24 -2.93
C ARG A 66 16.38 -7.90 -2.84
N VAL A 67 17.27 -8.63 -3.53
CA VAL A 67 18.72 -8.29 -3.55
C VAL A 67 19.00 -6.94 -4.22
N HIS A 68 18.07 -6.43 -5.03
CA HIS A 68 18.20 -5.15 -5.73
C HIS A 68 17.65 -3.95 -4.93
N THR A 69 17.07 -4.18 -3.74
CA THR A 69 16.40 -3.12 -2.99
C THR A 69 16.82 -3.07 -1.53
N THR A 70 16.76 -1.88 -0.97
CA THR A 70 16.87 -1.64 0.48
C THR A 70 15.50 -1.27 1.03
N ASP A 71 15.06 -1.95 2.09
CA ASP A 71 13.77 -1.68 2.70
C ASP A 71 13.72 -0.33 3.41
N VAL A 72 12.64 0.37 3.17
CA VAL A 72 12.20 1.52 3.94
C VAL A 72 10.89 1.13 4.62
N PRO A 73 10.95 0.69 5.90
CA PRO A 73 9.76 0.28 6.61
C PRO A 73 8.84 1.48 6.85
N ALA A 74 7.55 1.26 6.67
CA ALA A 74 6.49 2.23 6.88
C ALA A 74 5.24 1.54 7.44
N ALA A 75 4.37 2.30 8.08
CA ALA A 75 3.10 1.79 8.57
C ALA A 75 1.98 2.81 8.34
N GLY A 76 0.75 2.34 8.22
CA GLY A 76 -0.41 3.20 8.00
C GLY A 76 -1.72 2.55 8.42
N GLY A 77 -2.79 3.34 8.44
CA GLY A 77 -4.07 2.94 8.98
C GLY A 77 -5.24 3.04 8.03
N LEU A 78 -6.11 2.03 8.10
CA LEU A 78 -7.46 2.06 7.56
C LEU A 78 -8.41 2.36 8.71
N LEU A 79 -8.42 3.64 9.13
CA LEU A 79 -9.29 4.11 10.22
C LEU A 79 -10.73 4.23 9.71
N THR A 80 -11.63 3.52 10.38
CA THR A 80 -13.06 3.51 10.06
C THR A 80 -13.84 4.12 11.22
N ASP A 81 -14.74 5.06 10.93
CA ASP A 81 -15.62 5.66 11.94
C ASP A 81 -16.87 4.81 12.23
N ASP A 82 -17.68 5.24 13.21
CA ASP A 82 -18.91 4.56 13.62
C ASP A 82 -19.97 4.50 12.51
N ALA A 83 -19.92 5.41 11.52
CA ALA A 83 -20.76 5.37 10.33
C ALA A 83 -20.23 4.43 9.25
N GLY A 84 -19.09 3.79 9.49
CA GLY A 84 -18.45 2.87 8.58
C GLY A 84 -17.74 3.57 7.42
N ARG A 85 -17.33 4.83 7.56
CA ARG A 85 -16.58 5.59 6.55
C ARG A 85 -15.08 5.43 6.77
N LEU A 86 -14.31 5.40 5.71
CA LEU A 86 -12.84 5.33 5.71
C LEU A 86 -12.24 6.73 5.75
N LEU A 87 -11.22 6.93 6.58
CA LEU A 87 -10.43 8.16 6.57
C LEU A 87 -9.47 8.15 5.39
N CYS A 88 -9.58 9.16 4.53
CA CYS A 88 -8.75 9.33 3.34
C CYS A 88 -8.05 10.68 3.36
N ILE A 89 -6.86 10.74 2.76
CA ILE A 89 -6.10 11.97 2.56
C ILE A 89 -5.95 12.25 1.06
N HIS A 90 -5.86 13.52 0.69
CA HIS A 90 -5.47 13.93 -0.65
C HIS A 90 -4.07 14.55 -0.58
N ARG A 91 -3.11 13.92 -1.26
CA ARG A 91 -1.69 14.25 -1.19
C ARG A 91 -1.06 14.27 -2.58
N ILE A 92 -0.36 15.34 -2.91
CA ILE A 92 0.38 15.50 -4.19
C ILE A 92 -0.51 15.16 -5.41
N GLY A 93 -1.78 15.61 -5.40
CA GLY A 93 -2.71 15.42 -6.51
C GLY A 93 -3.39 14.04 -6.57
N HIS A 94 -3.18 13.16 -5.60
CA HIS A 94 -3.77 11.82 -5.54
C HIS A 94 -4.47 11.57 -4.21
N TRP A 95 -5.50 10.73 -4.25
CA TRP A 95 -6.06 10.16 -3.03
C TRP A 95 -5.12 9.09 -2.48
N ASP A 96 -4.98 9.09 -1.18
CA ASP A 96 -4.08 8.20 -0.42
C ASP A 96 -4.72 7.85 0.93
N LEU A 97 -4.05 6.99 1.68
CA LEU A 97 -4.37 6.66 3.06
C LEU A 97 -3.22 7.10 3.97
N PRO A 98 -3.51 7.52 5.21
CA PRO A 98 -2.50 8.06 6.12
C PRO A 98 -1.46 6.99 6.48
N LYS A 99 -0.17 7.34 6.32
CA LYS A 99 0.98 6.46 6.52
C LYS A 99 2.30 7.19 6.50
N GLY A 100 3.25 6.72 7.25
CA GLY A 100 4.61 7.25 7.16
C GLY A 100 5.68 6.25 7.57
N LYS A 101 6.91 6.71 7.67
CA LYS A 101 8.08 5.88 8.01
C LYS A 101 8.11 5.60 9.50
N LEU A 102 8.66 4.44 9.87
CA LEU A 102 8.96 4.13 11.25
C LEU A 102 10.04 5.06 11.80
N GLU A 103 9.88 5.47 13.04
CA GLU A 103 10.93 6.08 13.83
C GLU A 103 11.83 5.04 14.51
N ALA A 104 13.00 5.46 14.97
CA ALA A 104 13.96 4.56 15.58
C ALA A 104 13.41 3.92 16.87
N GLY A 105 13.26 2.61 16.88
CA GLY A 105 12.77 1.84 18.03
C GLY A 105 11.25 1.76 18.15
N GLU A 106 10.51 2.32 17.18
CA GLU A 106 9.04 2.31 17.13
C GLU A 106 8.51 0.96 16.60
N ALA A 107 7.43 0.46 17.17
CA ALA A 107 6.72 -0.70 16.62
C ALA A 107 5.84 -0.27 15.42
N LEU A 108 5.56 -1.22 14.52
CA LEU A 108 4.74 -0.96 13.33
C LEU A 108 3.34 -0.43 13.66
N GLU A 109 2.72 -0.99 14.70
CA GLU A 109 1.40 -0.57 15.18
C GLU A 109 1.41 0.83 15.77
N GLU A 110 2.47 1.18 16.51
CA GLU A 110 2.65 2.52 17.08
C GLU A 110 2.84 3.56 15.98
N ALA A 111 3.72 3.28 15.01
CA ALA A 111 3.93 4.13 13.84
C ALA A 111 2.62 4.35 13.06
N ALA A 112 1.87 3.27 12.81
CA ALA A 112 0.62 3.36 12.08
C ALA A 112 -0.41 4.27 12.77
N ALA A 113 -0.56 4.16 14.10
CA ALA A 113 -1.48 5.00 14.88
C ALA A 113 -1.02 6.46 14.94
N ARG A 114 0.28 6.69 15.16
CA ARG A 114 0.89 8.03 15.18
C ARG A 114 0.70 8.74 13.84
N GLU A 115 1.02 8.09 12.73
CA GLU A 115 0.89 8.69 11.40
C GLU A 115 -0.56 9.07 11.06
N VAL A 116 -1.53 8.22 11.42
CA VAL A 116 -2.95 8.55 11.26
C VAL A 116 -3.33 9.78 12.08
N GLN A 117 -2.86 9.87 13.33
CA GLN A 117 -3.09 11.02 14.20
C GLN A 117 -2.47 12.29 13.63
N GLU A 118 -1.20 12.24 13.23
CA GLU A 118 -0.43 13.41 12.77
C GLU A 118 -0.92 13.92 11.43
N GLU A 119 -1.04 13.03 10.42
CA GLU A 119 -1.44 13.41 9.07
C GLU A 119 -2.88 13.93 8.97
N CYS A 120 -3.77 13.49 9.88
CA CYS A 120 -5.20 13.78 9.82
C CYS A 120 -5.72 14.68 10.94
N GLY A 121 -4.93 14.96 11.98
CA GLY A 121 -5.35 15.75 13.14
C GLY A 121 -6.46 15.07 13.96
N VAL A 122 -6.51 13.75 13.98
CA VAL A 122 -7.52 12.96 14.71
C VAL A 122 -6.98 12.52 16.08
N PRO A 123 -7.85 12.13 17.04
CA PRO A 123 -7.41 11.43 18.24
C PRO A 123 -6.65 10.15 17.89
N LEU A 124 -5.69 9.74 18.76
CA LEU A 124 -4.92 8.51 18.56
C LEU A 124 -5.86 7.31 18.40
N PRO A 125 -5.85 6.63 17.26
CA PRO A 125 -6.72 5.48 17.04
C PRO A 125 -6.20 4.22 17.72
N GLU A 126 -7.08 3.26 17.96
CA GLU A 126 -6.74 1.91 18.38
C GLU A 126 -6.48 1.02 17.17
N VAL A 127 -5.36 0.31 17.18
CA VAL A 127 -5.00 -0.69 16.16
C VAL A 127 -5.71 -2.01 16.47
N LEU A 128 -6.54 -2.47 15.53
CA LEU A 128 -7.37 -3.66 15.72
C LEU A 128 -6.71 -4.93 15.17
N SER A 129 -6.22 -4.88 13.94
CA SER A 129 -5.62 -6.03 13.28
C SER A 129 -4.80 -5.65 12.05
N PRO A 130 -3.80 -6.44 11.65
CA PRO A 130 -3.16 -6.31 10.34
C PRO A 130 -4.20 -6.45 9.21
N PHE A 131 -4.00 -5.71 8.13
CA PHE A 131 -4.87 -5.76 6.96
C PHE A 131 -4.12 -6.21 5.69
N ALA A 132 -3.03 -5.54 5.34
CA ALA A 132 -2.24 -5.83 4.14
C ALA A 132 -0.81 -5.31 4.28
N THR A 133 0.06 -5.72 3.34
CA THR A 133 1.36 -5.09 3.12
C THR A 133 1.45 -4.67 1.66
N THR A 134 1.93 -3.45 1.40
CA THR A 134 2.16 -2.94 0.05
C THR A 134 3.65 -2.63 -0.16
N TYR A 135 4.10 -2.79 -1.41
CA TYR A 135 5.48 -2.62 -1.81
C TYR A 135 5.57 -1.58 -2.92
N HIS A 136 6.43 -0.57 -2.75
CA HIS A 136 6.62 0.50 -3.72
C HIS A 136 8.11 0.80 -3.88
N VAL A 137 8.64 0.58 -5.09
CA VAL A 137 10.03 0.90 -5.43
C VAL A 137 10.14 2.35 -5.87
N TYR A 138 11.14 3.06 -5.37
CA TYR A 138 11.38 4.48 -5.64
C TYR A 138 12.84 4.89 -5.33
N GLY A 139 13.15 6.17 -5.58
CA GLY A 139 14.42 6.79 -5.21
C GLY A 139 15.47 6.78 -6.31
N PRO A 140 16.67 7.33 -6.04
CA PRO A 140 17.77 7.31 -6.99
C PRO A 140 18.16 5.85 -7.26
N ASP A 141 18.40 5.54 -8.54
CA ASP A 141 18.70 4.20 -9.03
C ASP A 141 17.64 3.13 -8.68
N GLU A 142 16.44 3.57 -8.21
CA GLU A 142 15.29 2.70 -7.93
C GLU A 142 15.59 1.56 -6.93
N GLY A 143 16.57 1.81 -6.04
CA GLY A 143 17.07 0.85 -5.06
C GLY A 143 16.36 0.90 -3.69
N LEU A 144 15.32 1.73 -3.50
CA LEU A 144 14.57 1.79 -2.25
C LEU A 144 13.19 1.14 -2.42
N MET A 145 12.86 0.22 -1.52
CA MET A 145 11.52 -0.39 -1.47
C MET A 145 10.80 0.05 -0.20
N LYS A 146 9.79 0.91 -0.33
CA LYS A 146 8.88 1.20 0.78
C LYS A 146 7.99 -0.02 1.02
N VAL A 147 8.14 -0.61 2.19
CA VAL A 147 7.33 -1.72 2.68
C VAL A 147 6.35 -1.14 3.70
N THR A 148 5.09 -0.94 3.29
CA THR A 148 4.08 -0.34 4.16
C THR A 148 3.16 -1.41 4.73
N HIS A 149 3.13 -1.50 6.04
CA HIS A 149 2.23 -2.36 6.81
C HIS A 149 0.95 -1.60 7.15
N TRP A 150 -0.18 -2.13 6.74
CA TRP A 150 -1.49 -1.51 6.90
C TRP A 150 -2.31 -2.21 7.95
N TYR A 151 -2.95 -1.43 8.81
CA TYR A 151 -3.75 -1.92 9.94
C TYR A 151 -5.18 -1.38 9.89
N ARG A 152 -6.15 -2.23 10.26
CA ARG A 152 -7.50 -1.79 10.57
C ARG A 152 -7.47 -1.02 11.87
N MET A 153 -8.19 0.10 11.91
CA MET A 153 -8.25 0.97 13.08
C MET A 153 -9.66 1.47 13.35
N ALA A 154 -9.93 1.78 14.61
CA ALA A 154 -11.12 2.47 15.08
C ALA A 154 -10.74 3.46 16.19
N PHE A 155 -11.64 4.34 16.56
CA PHE A 155 -11.46 5.11 17.79
C PHE A 155 -11.79 4.24 19.01
N PRO A 156 -11.08 4.44 20.13
CA PRO A 156 -11.48 3.86 21.41
C PRO A 156 -12.92 4.26 21.79
N GLU A 157 -13.59 3.41 22.55
CA GLU A 157 -14.96 3.66 22.99
C GLU A 157 -15.09 5.03 23.68
N GLY A 158 -16.09 5.83 23.30
CA GLY A 158 -16.36 7.16 23.83
C GLY A 158 -15.46 8.27 23.28
N VAL A 159 -14.48 7.99 22.47
CA VAL A 159 -13.65 8.99 21.80
C VAL A 159 -14.37 9.52 20.57
N GLN A 160 -14.58 10.83 20.53
CA GLN A 160 -15.18 11.49 19.36
C GLN A 160 -14.11 12.20 18.54
N CYS A 161 -14.18 12.03 17.23
CA CYS A 161 -13.36 12.79 16.29
C CYS A 161 -13.89 14.21 16.18
N GLY A 162 -13.00 15.19 16.36
CA GLY A 162 -13.28 16.61 16.11
C GLY A 162 -13.17 16.97 14.63
N ALA A 163 -12.78 18.22 14.37
CA ALA A 163 -12.46 18.65 13.01
C ALA A 163 -11.19 17.94 12.48
N LEU A 164 -11.22 17.52 11.23
CA LEU A 164 -10.04 16.97 10.54
C LEU A 164 -9.06 18.09 10.21
N VAL A 165 -7.78 17.89 10.45
CA VAL A 165 -6.72 18.88 10.21
C VAL A 165 -5.62 18.25 9.36
N PRO A 166 -5.51 18.60 8.07
CA PRO A 166 -4.45 18.09 7.20
C PRO A 166 -3.06 18.57 7.68
N GLN A 167 -2.09 17.67 7.71
CA GLN A 167 -0.68 18.01 7.91
C GLN A 167 -0.10 18.55 6.58
N THR A 168 -0.18 19.85 6.40
CA THR A 168 0.18 20.52 5.14
C THR A 168 1.66 20.43 4.80
N GLU A 169 2.54 20.28 5.81
CA GLU A 169 3.99 20.10 5.68
C GLU A 169 4.33 18.81 4.92
N GLU A 170 3.46 17.79 5.00
CA GLU A 170 3.58 16.52 4.26
C GLU A 170 2.91 16.58 2.86
N GLY A 171 2.45 17.76 2.44
CA GLY A 171 1.78 17.97 1.15
C GLY A 171 0.34 17.44 1.12
N ILE A 172 -0.26 17.24 2.30
CA ILE A 172 -1.66 16.82 2.43
C ILE A 172 -2.53 18.08 2.31
N THR A 173 -3.42 18.08 1.32
CA THR A 173 -4.28 19.22 1.01
C THR A 173 -5.72 19.04 1.50
N GLU A 174 -6.14 17.80 1.72
CA GLU A 174 -7.48 17.46 2.21
C GLU A 174 -7.43 16.18 3.04
N VAL A 175 -8.24 16.12 4.09
CA VAL A 175 -8.56 14.93 4.88
C VAL A 175 -10.06 14.82 4.97
N ARG A 176 -10.62 13.65 4.68
CA ARG A 176 -12.07 13.43 4.79
C ARG A 176 -12.46 12.00 5.11
N TRP A 177 -13.64 11.86 5.67
CA TRP A 177 -14.35 10.59 5.79
C TRP A 177 -15.06 10.29 4.46
N ALA A 178 -14.81 9.12 3.88
CA ALA A 178 -15.43 8.68 2.65
C ALA A 178 -16.26 7.41 2.87
N ALA A 179 -17.52 7.45 2.47
CA ALA A 179 -18.40 6.27 2.49
C ALA A 179 -17.94 5.24 1.42
N PRO A 180 -18.30 3.95 1.54
CA PRO A 180 -17.89 2.93 0.58
C PRO A 180 -18.17 3.27 -0.89
N GLU A 181 -19.29 3.95 -1.16
CA GLU A 181 -19.70 4.39 -2.50
C GLU A 181 -18.82 5.56 -3.00
N GLU A 182 -18.34 6.40 -2.10
CA GLU A 182 -17.39 7.48 -2.42
C GLU A 182 -16.00 6.93 -2.67
N ILE A 183 -15.57 5.90 -1.92
CA ILE A 183 -14.29 5.22 -2.13
C ILE A 183 -14.16 4.71 -3.57
N GLU A 184 -15.23 4.13 -4.13
CA GLU A 184 -15.24 3.68 -5.53
C GLU A 184 -14.94 4.81 -6.53
N GLN A 185 -15.33 6.05 -6.20
CA GLN A 185 -15.04 7.23 -7.02
C GLN A 185 -13.63 7.79 -6.79
N LEU A 186 -13.01 7.53 -5.63
CA LEU A 186 -11.65 7.95 -5.30
C LEU A 186 -10.59 6.98 -5.87
N GLU A 187 -10.89 5.70 -5.95
CA GLU A 187 -9.98 4.65 -6.42
C GLU A 187 -9.25 5.02 -7.75
N PRO A 188 -9.93 5.51 -8.81
CA PRO A 188 -9.26 5.89 -10.07
C PRO A 188 -8.31 7.09 -9.94
N GLN A 189 -8.41 7.86 -8.86
CA GLN A 189 -7.60 9.05 -8.59
C GLN A 189 -6.52 8.78 -7.53
N ALA A 190 -6.40 7.54 -7.06
CA ALA A 190 -5.40 7.12 -6.08
C ALA A 190 -4.16 6.49 -6.76
N PHE A 191 -3.07 6.38 -6.04
CA PHE A 191 -1.95 5.55 -6.48
C PHE A 191 -2.38 4.10 -6.62
N GLY A 192 -1.82 3.34 -7.57
CA GLY A 192 -2.30 2.02 -7.92
C GLY A 192 -2.35 1.02 -6.76
N ASN A 193 -1.35 1.02 -5.87
CA ASN A 193 -1.36 0.21 -4.64
C ASN A 193 -2.46 0.64 -3.67
N ILE A 194 -2.70 1.95 -3.54
CA ILE A 194 -3.74 2.51 -2.67
C ILE A 194 -5.13 2.23 -3.21
N ALA A 195 -5.34 2.38 -4.52
CA ALA A 195 -6.60 2.00 -5.17
C ALA A 195 -6.98 0.54 -4.87
N ARG A 196 -6.01 -0.38 -5.01
CA ARG A 196 -6.22 -1.80 -4.66
C ARG A 196 -6.52 -2.02 -3.17
N LEU A 197 -5.85 -1.27 -2.30
CA LEU A 197 -6.07 -1.33 -0.86
C LEU A 197 -7.46 -0.84 -0.47
N MET A 198 -7.92 0.27 -1.06
CA MET A 198 -9.27 0.82 -0.89
C MET A 198 -10.33 -0.16 -1.39
N ALA A 199 -10.15 -0.74 -2.57
CA ALA A 199 -11.05 -1.76 -3.11
C ALA A 199 -11.12 -3.01 -2.22
N ALA A 200 -9.99 -3.48 -1.70
CA ALA A 200 -9.93 -4.60 -0.75
C ALA A 200 -10.64 -4.27 0.57
N TRP A 201 -10.46 -3.04 1.10
CA TRP A 201 -11.18 -2.59 2.29
C TRP A 201 -12.69 -2.61 2.06
N ARG A 202 -13.17 -2.06 0.93
CA ARG A 202 -14.60 -2.02 0.55
C ARG A 202 -15.18 -3.42 0.43
N ALA A 203 -14.45 -4.36 -0.18
CA ALA A 203 -14.90 -5.75 -0.35
C ALA A 203 -14.92 -6.58 0.94
N SER A 204 -14.25 -6.12 2.00
CA SER A 204 -14.08 -6.86 3.27
C SER A 204 -15.09 -6.45 4.36
N ARG A 205 -16.11 -5.70 4.00
CA ARG A 205 -17.12 -5.14 4.92
C ARG A 205 -18.35 -6.02 4.99
#